data_ad67dc34cd56984094f4d19773ff265f
#
_entry.id   ad67dc34cd56984094f4d19773ff265f
#
_cell.length_a   1.000
_cell.length_b   1.000
_cell.length_c   1.000
_cell.angle_alpha   90.00
_cell.angle_beta   90.00
_cell.angle_gamma   90.00
#
_symmetry.space_group_name_H-M   'P 1'
#
loop_
_entity.id
_entity.type
_entity.pdbx_description
1 polymer ?
#
loop_
_entity_poly.entity_id
_entity_poly.type
_entity_poly.pdbx_seq_one_letter_code
_entity_poly.pdbx_strand_id
1 'polypeptide(L)'
;MIAVQLNNTNVILNKQLIAHKDSITTAIRNLDVKVISEAPDTLKICYQLTGDITQIRIPSPQQPSCVDGLWKHTCFEMFIAVDSEDNYHEFNFSPSGQWAAYAFSNYRLRNKWISTQSPTIRIDQSSNYFLLEAKITTTDLSIKINNKSLQVGLTAVLEEQNGSLSYWALQHSDICPDFHNRAGFTPLIHQN
;
A
#
# COMPACT_ATOMS: atom_id res chain seq x y z
N MET A 1 -19.87 14.36 -32.09
CA MET A 1 -18.75 13.48 -31.79
C MET A 1 -18.18 13.93 -30.46
N ILE A 2 -18.44 13.20 -29.39
CA ILE A 2 -17.88 13.46 -28.06
C ILE A 2 -16.52 12.78 -28.06
N ALA A 3 -15.44 13.55 -28.08
CA ALA A 3 -14.11 13.03 -27.90
C ALA A 3 -14.01 12.44 -26.50
N VAL A 4 -13.95 11.12 -26.40
CA VAL A 4 -13.56 10.43 -25.17
C VAL A 4 -12.10 10.81 -24.96
N GLN A 5 -11.84 11.73 -24.02
CA GLN A 5 -10.49 11.93 -23.50
C GLN A 5 -10.07 10.61 -22.86
N LEU A 6 -9.18 9.90 -23.54
CA LEU A 6 -8.40 8.84 -22.95
C LEU A 6 -7.57 9.49 -21.84
N ASN A 7 -8.00 9.33 -20.59
CA ASN A 7 -7.16 9.67 -19.46
C ASN A 7 -5.90 8.82 -19.57
N ASN A 8 -4.77 9.44 -19.94
CA ASN A 8 -3.46 8.82 -19.89
C ASN A 8 -3.15 8.54 -18.41
N THR A 9 -3.60 7.40 -17.91
CA THR A 9 -3.21 6.90 -16.59
C THR A 9 -1.76 6.46 -16.68
N ASN A 10 -0.85 7.26 -16.12
CA ASN A 10 0.57 6.95 -16.15
C ASN A 10 0.88 5.91 -15.05
N VAL A 11 1.01 4.63 -15.44
CA VAL A 11 1.45 3.56 -14.55
C VAL A 11 2.95 3.72 -14.32
N ILE A 12 3.32 4.10 -13.11
CA ILE A 12 4.71 4.35 -12.71
C ILE A 12 5.35 3.17 -11.95
N LEU A 13 4.54 2.16 -11.58
CA LEU A 13 5.01 0.88 -11.04
C LEU A 13 3.97 -0.21 -11.30
N ASN A 14 4.43 -1.41 -11.69
CA ASN A 14 3.61 -2.62 -11.79
C ASN A 14 4.48 -3.81 -11.39
N LYS A 15 4.16 -4.44 -10.28
CA LYS A 15 4.94 -5.51 -9.65
C LYS A 15 4.03 -6.54 -9.00
N GLN A 16 4.60 -7.70 -8.71
CA GLN A 16 4.00 -8.71 -7.84
C GLN A 16 4.66 -8.65 -6.46
N LEU A 17 3.86 -8.73 -5.40
CA LEU A 17 4.35 -8.93 -4.05
C LEU A 17 4.65 -10.41 -3.84
N ILE A 18 5.69 -10.67 -3.06
CA ILE A 18 6.08 -12.02 -2.66
C ILE A 18 5.76 -12.24 -1.19
N ALA A 19 5.32 -13.45 -0.86
CA ALA A 19 5.11 -13.84 0.53
C ALA A 19 6.47 -13.98 1.25
N HIS A 20 6.53 -13.56 2.52
CA HIS A 20 7.67 -13.88 3.37
C HIS A 20 7.82 -15.40 3.48
N LYS A 21 9.06 -15.91 3.51
CA LYS A 21 9.37 -17.34 3.51
C LYS A 21 8.70 -18.13 4.65
N ASP A 22 8.44 -17.47 5.78
CA ASP A 22 7.80 -18.07 6.95
C ASP A 22 6.26 -17.89 6.94
N SER A 23 5.70 -17.22 5.91
CA SER A 23 4.26 -17.13 5.72
C SER A 23 3.73 -18.38 5.06
N ILE A 24 2.93 -19.15 5.81
CA ILE A 24 2.26 -20.34 5.28
C ILE A 24 0.87 -19.91 4.83
N THR A 25 0.65 -19.84 3.53
CA THR A 25 -0.67 -19.58 2.94
C THR A 25 -0.87 -20.43 1.70
N THR A 26 -2.03 -21.04 1.56
CA THR A 26 -2.47 -21.74 0.35
C THR A 26 -3.65 -21.03 -0.31
N ALA A 27 -4.21 -20.04 0.36
CA ALA A 27 -5.39 -19.30 -0.09
C ALA A 27 -5.05 -18.37 -1.27
N ILE A 28 -3.89 -17.70 -1.22
CA ILE A 28 -3.50 -16.68 -2.20
C ILE A 28 -2.54 -17.27 -3.24
N ARG A 29 -2.88 -17.10 -4.51
CA ARG A 29 -2.03 -17.47 -5.67
C ARG A 29 -1.13 -16.32 -6.08
N ASN A 30 -1.71 -15.11 -6.23
CA ASN A 30 -0.97 -13.91 -6.62
C ASN A 30 -1.47 -12.71 -5.83
N LEU A 31 -0.56 -11.78 -5.56
CA LEU A 31 -0.84 -10.46 -5.06
C LEU A 31 -0.05 -9.45 -5.92
N ASP A 32 -0.74 -8.84 -6.87
CA ASP A 32 -0.19 -7.84 -7.77
C ASP A 32 -0.43 -6.44 -7.24
N VAL A 33 0.49 -5.53 -7.48
CA VAL A 33 0.36 -4.13 -7.10
C VAL A 33 0.75 -3.19 -8.22
N LYS A 34 -0.05 -2.12 -8.40
CA LYS A 34 0.23 -1.03 -9.35
C LYS A 34 0.21 0.30 -8.63
N VAL A 35 1.12 1.19 -9.02
CA VAL A 35 1.07 2.61 -8.64
C VAL A 35 0.87 3.42 -9.91
N ILE A 36 -0.10 4.31 -9.88
CA ILE A 36 -0.53 5.13 -11.00
C ILE A 36 -0.46 6.59 -10.56
N SER A 37 0.20 7.45 -11.35
CA SER A 37 0.12 8.89 -11.20
C SER A 37 -1.13 9.38 -11.94
N GLU A 38 -2.18 9.75 -11.20
CA GLU A 38 -3.43 10.28 -11.80
C GLU A 38 -3.38 11.79 -12.01
N ALA A 39 -2.60 12.49 -11.18
CA ALA A 39 -2.32 13.92 -11.26
C ALA A 39 -0.93 14.18 -10.67
N PRO A 40 -0.35 15.38 -10.83
CA PRO A 40 0.99 15.69 -10.32
C PRO A 40 1.19 15.42 -8.82
N ASP A 41 0.11 15.49 -8.05
CA ASP A 41 0.09 15.34 -6.59
C ASP A 41 -0.80 14.18 -6.11
N THR A 42 -1.26 13.31 -7.00
CA THR A 42 -2.20 12.23 -6.68
C THR A 42 -1.66 10.89 -7.14
N LEU A 43 -1.44 9.99 -6.19
CA LEU A 43 -1.09 8.59 -6.45
C LEU A 43 -2.29 7.69 -6.18
N LYS A 44 -2.55 6.78 -7.13
CA LYS A 44 -3.46 5.66 -6.94
C LYS A 44 -2.68 4.37 -6.83
N ILE A 45 -2.94 3.62 -5.78
CA ILE A 45 -2.35 2.32 -5.50
C ILE A 45 -3.44 1.26 -5.66
N CYS A 46 -3.17 0.22 -6.46
CA CYS A 46 -4.11 -0.86 -6.70
C CYS A 46 -3.46 -2.17 -6.25
N TYR A 47 -4.04 -2.83 -5.25
CA TYR A 47 -3.66 -4.17 -4.81
C TYR A 47 -4.69 -5.17 -5.31
N GLN A 48 -4.24 -6.17 -6.04
CA GLN A 48 -5.08 -7.20 -6.64
C GLN A 48 -4.66 -8.58 -6.16
N LEU A 49 -5.53 -9.23 -5.37
CA LEU A 49 -5.36 -10.62 -4.94
C LEU A 49 -6.12 -11.55 -5.86
N THR A 50 -5.53 -12.69 -6.17
CA THR A 50 -6.22 -13.83 -6.78
C THR A 50 -5.96 -15.09 -5.97
N GLY A 51 -7.01 -15.89 -5.76
CA GLY A 51 -6.95 -17.07 -4.90
C GLY A 51 -8.33 -17.42 -4.35
N ASP A 52 -8.37 -18.15 -3.25
CA ASP A 52 -9.60 -18.40 -2.50
C ASP A 52 -9.80 -17.29 -1.46
N ILE A 53 -10.47 -16.22 -1.87
CA ILE A 53 -10.71 -15.04 -1.02
C ILE A 53 -11.62 -15.39 0.17
N THR A 54 -12.40 -16.47 0.10
CA THR A 54 -13.26 -16.89 1.20
C THR A 54 -12.45 -17.35 2.45
N GLN A 55 -11.19 -17.70 2.25
CA GLN A 55 -10.27 -18.06 3.34
C GLN A 55 -9.61 -16.84 4.00
N ILE A 56 -9.74 -15.66 3.41
CA ILE A 56 -9.16 -14.42 3.95
C ILE A 56 -10.22 -13.70 4.80
N ARG A 57 -9.82 -13.28 5.98
CA ARG A 57 -10.65 -12.46 6.87
C ARG A 57 -10.64 -11.01 6.36
N ILE A 58 -11.67 -10.66 5.58
CA ILE A 58 -11.87 -9.30 5.08
C ILE A 58 -12.72 -8.54 6.11
N PRO A 59 -12.19 -7.45 6.72
CA PRO A 59 -12.97 -6.62 7.66
C PRO A 59 -14.24 -6.05 7.01
N SER A 60 -15.34 -6.07 7.76
CA SER A 60 -16.62 -5.50 7.30
C SER A 60 -16.50 -3.99 7.05
N PRO A 61 -17.21 -3.43 6.06
CA PRO A 61 -17.19 -2.01 5.77
C PRO A 61 -17.54 -1.16 7.01
N GLN A 62 -16.80 -0.08 7.20
CA GLN A 62 -16.95 0.90 8.27
C GLN A 62 -17.02 2.31 7.69
N GLN A 63 -17.40 3.29 8.49
CA GLN A 63 -17.26 4.70 8.10
C GLN A 63 -15.76 5.02 7.94
N PRO A 64 -15.35 5.66 6.85
CA PRO A 64 -13.97 6.08 6.64
C PRO A 64 -13.46 6.92 7.82
N SER A 65 -12.41 6.46 8.47
CA SER A 65 -11.81 7.12 9.64
C SER A 65 -10.35 6.72 9.80
N CYS A 66 -9.58 7.61 10.43
CA CYS A 66 -8.20 7.31 10.81
C CYS A 66 -8.19 6.45 12.08
N VAL A 67 -7.61 5.24 11.99
CA VAL A 67 -7.58 4.25 13.09
C VAL A 67 -6.20 3.63 13.19
N ASP A 68 -5.62 3.62 14.40
CA ASP A 68 -4.32 3.03 14.66
C ASP A 68 -4.39 1.49 14.72
N GLY A 69 -3.30 0.82 14.32
CA GLY A 69 -3.15 -0.63 14.49
C GLY A 69 -3.83 -1.51 13.43
N LEU A 70 -4.15 -0.97 12.27
CA LEU A 70 -4.78 -1.70 11.16
C LEU A 70 -3.93 -2.88 10.66
N TRP A 71 -2.60 -2.77 10.74
CA TRP A 71 -1.63 -3.82 10.35
C TRP A 71 -1.71 -5.12 11.17
N LYS A 72 -2.50 -5.16 12.24
CA LYS A 72 -2.73 -6.37 13.04
C LYS A 72 -3.68 -7.37 12.37
N HIS A 73 -4.35 -6.96 11.30
CA HIS A 73 -5.33 -7.70 10.53
C HIS A 73 -5.06 -7.55 9.04
N THR A 74 -5.98 -7.99 8.18
CA THR A 74 -5.88 -7.78 6.73
C THR A 74 -5.76 -6.28 6.44
N CYS A 75 -4.59 -5.86 5.94
CA CYS A 75 -4.23 -4.47 5.69
C CYS A 75 -3.27 -4.39 4.51
N PHE A 76 -3.41 -3.35 3.70
CA PHE A 76 -2.51 -3.04 2.59
C PHE A 76 -1.76 -1.76 2.93
N GLU A 77 -0.46 -1.73 2.66
CA GLU A 77 0.39 -0.64 3.16
C GLU A 77 1.26 -0.08 2.05
N MET A 78 1.43 1.24 2.07
CA MET A 78 2.37 1.95 1.22
C MET A 78 3.32 2.77 2.07
N PHE A 79 4.60 2.55 1.88
CA PHE A 79 5.67 3.40 2.38
C PHE A 79 6.15 4.30 1.24
N ILE A 80 6.41 5.57 1.52
CA ILE A 80 6.97 6.52 0.55
C ILE A 80 8.08 7.33 1.16
N ALA A 81 9.21 7.40 0.48
CA ALA A 81 10.42 8.08 0.92
C ALA A 81 11.10 8.79 -0.25
N VAL A 82 11.89 9.82 0.05
CA VAL A 82 12.89 10.34 -0.87
C VAL A 82 14.14 9.45 -0.77
N ASP A 83 14.72 9.10 -1.91
CA ASP A 83 15.85 8.17 -1.99
C ASP A 83 17.04 8.56 -1.10
N SER A 84 17.36 9.84 -1.01
CA SER A 84 18.50 10.38 -0.27
C SER A 84 18.19 10.81 1.17
N GLU A 85 16.98 10.53 1.69
CA GLU A 85 16.54 10.98 3.01
C GLU A 85 16.14 9.78 3.88
N ASP A 86 16.40 9.86 5.20
CA ASP A 86 16.06 8.78 6.15
C ASP A 86 14.57 8.78 6.50
N ASN A 87 13.91 9.94 6.40
CA ASN A 87 12.50 10.10 6.73
C ASN A 87 11.59 9.48 5.67
N TYR A 88 10.44 9.00 6.11
CA TYR A 88 9.44 8.39 5.23
C TYR A 88 8.04 8.49 5.83
N HIS A 89 7.03 8.22 5.01
CA HIS A 89 5.64 8.08 5.43
C HIS A 89 5.17 6.66 5.20
N GLU A 90 4.22 6.24 6.03
CA GLU A 90 3.50 4.98 5.93
C GLU A 90 2.01 5.28 5.85
N PHE A 91 1.34 4.62 4.92
CA PHE A 91 -0.11 4.60 4.79
C PHE A 91 -0.60 3.18 4.92
N ASN A 92 -1.64 2.99 5.75
CA ASN A 92 -2.33 1.73 5.95
C ASN A 92 -3.76 1.84 5.42
N PHE A 93 -4.17 0.90 4.60
CA PHE A 93 -5.48 0.84 3.96
C PHE A 93 -6.17 -0.46 4.37
N SER A 94 -7.21 -0.35 5.20
CA SER A 94 -8.03 -1.49 5.57
C SER A 94 -9.12 -1.73 4.53
N PRO A 95 -9.47 -2.99 4.23
CA PRO A 95 -10.67 -3.32 3.47
C PRO A 95 -11.97 -2.78 4.06
N SER A 96 -11.98 -2.42 5.35
CA SER A 96 -13.13 -1.77 5.98
C SER A 96 -13.40 -0.34 5.49
N GLY A 97 -12.45 0.28 4.75
CA GLY A 97 -12.46 1.70 4.41
C GLY A 97 -11.79 2.59 5.44
N GLN A 98 -11.36 2.02 6.59
CA GLN A 98 -10.53 2.73 7.58
C GLN A 98 -9.09 2.80 7.10
N TRP A 99 -8.35 3.80 7.60
CA TRP A 99 -6.99 4.06 7.18
C TRP A 99 -6.15 4.55 8.34
N ALA A 100 -4.82 4.52 8.18
CA ALA A 100 -3.88 5.21 9.03
C ALA A 100 -2.79 5.85 8.19
N ALA A 101 -2.18 6.92 8.71
CA ALA A 101 -1.01 7.55 8.10
C ALA A 101 -0.03 7.98 9.19
N TYR A 102 1.24 7.70 8.95
CA TYR A 102 2.32 7.97 9.88
C TYR A 102 3.49 8.61 9.16
N ALA A 103 4.26 9.43 9.88
CA ALA A 103 5.54 9.90 9.41
C ALA A 103 6.65 9.49 10.37
N PHE A 104 7.77 9.12 9.82
CA PHE A 104 8.95 8.67 10.53
C PHE A 104 10.14 9.56 10.17
N SER A 105 10.91 9.97 11.16
CA SER A 105 12.16 10.72 10.95
C SER A 105 13.35 9.80 10.65
N ASN A 106 13.27 8.54 11.02
CA ASN A 106 14.23 7.47 10.77
C ASN A 106 13.56 6.11 10.97
N TYR A 107 14.29 5.00 10.80
CA TYR A 107 13.80 3.65 10.97
C TYR A 107 12.97 3.50 12.27
N ARG A 108 11.66 3.26 12.12
CA ARG A 108 10.65 3.08 13.18
C ARG A 108 10.57 4.24 14.20
N LEU A 109 11.22 5.39 13.94
CA LEU A 109 11.16 6.57 14.79
C LEU A 109 10.03 7.50 14.34
N ARG A 110 8.82 7.21 14.83
CA ARG A 110 7.60 7.96 14.50
C ARG A 110 7.69 9.41 15.02
N ASN A 111 7.30 10.36 14.19
CA ASN A 111 7.17 11.75 14.55
C ASN A 111 5.69 12.16 14.80
N LYS A 112 5.45 13.43 15.15
CA LYS A 112 4.11 13.94 15.50
C LYS A 112 3.29 14.44 14.31
N TRP A 113 3.70 14.13 13.07
CA TRP A 113 2.93 14.52 11.90
C TRP A 113 1.54 13.85 11.89
N ILE A 114 0.54 14.60 11.47
CA ILE A 114 -0.85 14.13 11.32
C ILE A 114 -1.28 14.48 9.90
N SER A 115 -1.75 13.50 9.16
CA SER A 115 -2.32 13.73 7.83
C SER A 115 -3.58 14.56 7.92
N THR A 116 -3.67 15.59 7.09
CA THR A 116 -4.86 16.43 6.92
C THR A 116 -5.76 15.94 5.80
N GLN A 117 -5.29 14.99 4.99
CA GLN A 117 -5.98 14.42 3.83
C GLN A 117 -6.32 12.95 4.09
N SER A 118 -7.59 12.61 3.93
CA SER A 118 -8.06 11.22 4.02
C SER A 118 -7.84 10.52 2.68
N PRO A 119 -7.23 9.34 2.65
CA PRO A 119 -7.22 8.50 1.45
C PRO A 119 -8.64 8.14 1.02
N THR A 120 -8.86 8.00 -0.28
CA THR A 120 -10.08 7.36 -0.79
C THR A 120 -9.80 5.88 -1.01
N ILE A 121 -10.58 5.00 -0.40
CA ILE A 121 -10.44 3.54 -0.54
C ILE A 121 -11.67 2.99 -1.25
N ARG A 122 -11.45 2.14 -2.25
CA ARG A 122 -12.50 1.40 -2.98
C ARG A 122 -12.15 -0.08 -2.98
N ILE A 123 -13.18 -0.91 -2.83
CA ILE A 123 -13.05 -2.36 -2.82
C ILE A 123 -13.96 -2.94 -3.88
N ASP A 124 -13.45 -3.94 -4.60
CA ASP A 124 -14.22 -4.85 -5.44
C ASP A 124 -13.77 -6.28 -5.13
N GLN A 125 -14.71 -7.22 -5.00
CA GLN A 125 -14.37 -8.59 -4.61
C GLN A 125 -15.36 -9.64 -5.10
N SER A 126 -14.84 -10.85 -5.23
CA SER A 126 -15.61 -12.09 -5.44
C SER A 126 -14.97 -13.21 -4.61
N SER A 127 -15.43 -14.46 -4.78
CA SER A 127 -14.83 -15.61 -4.09
C SER A 127 -13.37 -15.90 -4.47
N ASN A 128 -12.94 -15.47 -5.65
CA ASN A 128 -11.60 -15.77 -6.18
C ASN A 128 -10.77 -14.54 -6.55
N TYR A 129 -11.27 -13.35 -6.22
CA TYR A 129 -10.67 -12.08 -6.59
C TYR A 129 -10.97 -11.02 -5.52
N PHE A 130 -9.97 -10.19 -5.22
CA PHE A 130 -10.11 -9.03 -4.36
C PHE A 130 -9.26 -7.89 -4.91
N LEU A 131 -9.84 -6.71 -5.03
CA LEU A 131 -9.17 -5.47 -5.42
C LEU A 131 -9.37 -4.42 -4.35
N LEU A 132 -8.27 -3.79 -3.91
CA LEU A 132 -8.29 -2.55 -3.14
C LEU A 132 -7.62 -1.47 -3.97
N GLU A 133 -8.33 -0.37 -4.20
CA GLU A 133 -7.78 0.86 -4.77
C GLU A 133 -7.73 1.93 -3.69
N ALA A 134 -6.55 2.47 -3.42
CA ALA A 134 -6.35 3.61 -2.52
C ALA A 134 -5.80 4.80 -3.31
N LYS A 135 -6.34 6.01 -3.03
CA LYS A 135 -5.80 7.27 -3.55
C LYS A 135 -5.30 8.12 -2.42
N ILE A 136 -4.08 8.62 -2.55
CA ILE A 136 -3.45 9.54 -1.62
C ILE A 136 -3.03 10.83 -2.32
N THR A 137 -3.00 11.92 -1.56
CA THR A 137 -2.48 13.21 -2.00
C THR A 137 -1.08 13.41 -1.43
N THR A 138 -0.12 13.71 -2.29
CA THR A 138 1.30 13.84 -1.89
C THR A 138 1.65 15.22 -1.36
N THR A 139 0.80 16.23 -1.56
CA THR A 139 1.00 17.58 -1.03
C THR A 139 0.92 17.68 0.49
N ASP A 140 0.27 16.69 1.13
CA ASP A 140 0.14 16.62 2.61
C ASP A 140 1.38 16.00 3.29
N LEU A 141 2.29 15.42 2.51
CA LEU A 141 3.47 14.78 3.06
C LEU A 141 4.43 15.81 3.67
N SER A 142 4.99 15.51 4.84
CA SER A 142 6.01 16.34 5.46
C SER A 142 7.37 16.28 4.76
N ILE A 143 7.55 15.36 3.81
CA ILE A 143 8.73 15.28 2.93
C ILE A 143 8.48 16.08 1.64
N LYS A 144 9.52 16.78 1.16
CA LYS A 144 9.44 17.52 -0.11
C LYS A 144 9.78 16.58 -1.26
N ILE A 145 8.77 16.15 -1.99
CA ILE A 145 8.92 15.17 -3.09
C ILE A 145 9.19 15.79 -4.47
N ASN A 146 9.01 17.11 -4.63
CA ASN A 146 9.13 17.80 -5.93
C ASN A 146 10.52 17.60 -6.55
N ASN A 147 10.56 17.05 -7.77
CA ASN A 147 11.78 16.79 -8.55
C ASN A 147 12.81 15.88 -7.84
N LYS A 148 12.38 15.05 -6.88
CA LYS A 148 13.25 14.11 -6.19
C LYS A 148 12.93 12.67 -6.63
N SER A 149 13.96 11.83 -6.62
CA SER A 149 13.79 10.39 -6.78
C SER A 149 13.06 9.81 -5.57
N LEU A 150 11.93 9.19 -5.82
CA LEU A 150 11.10 8.55 -4.78
C LEU A 150 11.35 7.05 -4.74
N GLN A 151 11.28 6.49 -3.56
CA GLN A 151 11.23 5.06 -3.31
C GLN A 151 9.91 4.70 -2.61
N VAL A 152 9.36 3.54 -2.93
CA VAL A 152 8.17 3.01 -2.26
C VAL A 152 8.41 1.60 -1.76
N GLY A 153 7.92 1.32 -0.56
CA GLY A 153 7.62 0.00 -0.07
C GLY A 153 6.13 -0.27 -0.28
N LEU A 154 5.79 -1.39 -0.88
CA LEU A 154 4.41 -1.83 -1.05
C LEU A 154 4.27 -3.19 -0.41
N THR A 155 3.35 -3.30 0.55
CA THR A 155 3.25 -4.47 1.40
C THR A 155 1.79 -4.80 1.71
N ALA A 156 1.55 -5.98 2.24
CA ALA A 156 0.26 -6.36 2.78
C ALA A 156 0.42 -7.37 3.92
N VAL A 157 -0.44 -7.26 4.90
CA VAL A 157 -0.73 -8.30 5.89
C VAL A 157 -2.07 -8.91 5.52
N LEU A 158 -2.13 -10.23 5.38
CA LEU A 158 -3.37 -10.96 5.11
C LEU A 158 -3.64 -11.93 6.25
N GLU A 159 -4.80 -11.78 6.88
CA GLU A 159 -5.29 -12.65 7.95
C GLU A 159 -6.21 -13.70 7.36
N GLU A 160 -5.92 -14.99 7.58
CA GLU A 160 -6.80 -16.06 7.18
C GLU A 160 -7.91 -16.31 8.23
N GLN A 161 -8.96 -17.04 7.85
CA GLN A 161 -10.09 -17.35 8.75
C GLN A 161 -9.67 -18.10 10.02
N ASN A 162 -8.57 -18.84 9.97
CA ASN A 162 -7.98 -19.54 11.12
C ASN A 162 -7.16 -18.62 12.04
N GLY A 163 -6.99 -17.33 11.69
CA GLY A 163 -6.22 -16.34 12.45
C GLY A 163 -4.72 -16.32 12.11
N SER A 164 -4.24 -17.13 11.17
CA SER A 164 -2.85 -17.02 10.72
C SER A 164 -2.64 -15.75 9.89
N LEU A 165 -1.44 -15.17 9.99
CA LEU A 165 -1.04 -14.00 9.23
C LEU A 165 0.00 -14.38 8.19
N SER A 166 -0.15 -13.85 7.00
CA SER A 166 0.88 -13.88 5.96
C SER A 166 1.31 -12.45 5.61
N TYR A 167 2.62 -12.29 5.36
CA TYR A 167 3.26 -10.99 5.12
C TYR A 167 3.79 -10.96 3.70
N TRP A 168 3.38 -9.94 2.95
CA TRP A 168 3.68 -9.78 1.54
C TRP A 168 4.37 -8.46 1.28
N ALA A 169 5.42 -8.45 0.47
CA ALA A 169 6.19 -7.25 0.14
C ALA A 169 6.78 -7.32 -1.27
N LEU A 170 7.25 -6.19 -1.79
CA LEU A 170 8.03 -6.16 -3.03
C LEU A 170 9.30 -6.99 -2.89
N GLN A 171 9.92 -6.94 -1.71
CA GLN A 171 11.11 -7.70 -1.35
C GLN A 171 11.17 -7.87 0.17
N HIS A 172 11.64 -9.02 0.64
CA HIS A 172 11.97 -9.28 2.03
C HIS A 172 13.48 -9.29 2.21
N SER A 173 14.00 -8.38 3.01
CA SER A 173 15.44 -8.20 3.25
C SER A 173 15.92 -8.85 4.54
N ASP A 174 14.99 -9.23 5.43
CA ASP A 174 15.29 -9.74 6.77
C ASP A 174 14.78 -11.16 7.02
N ILE A 175 15.26 -11.75 8.12
CA ILE A 175 14.83 -13.09 8.57
C ILE A 175 13.36 -13.06 8.99
N CYS A 176 12.92 -11.97 9.66
CA CYS A 176 11.53 -11.72 10.03
C CYS A 176 10.91 -10.68 9.10
N PRO A 177 9.58 -10.69 8.90
CA PRO A 177 8.91 -9.64 8.13
C PRO A 177 9.18 -8.26 8.74
N ASP A 178 9.81 -7.38 7.98
CA ASP A 178 10.08 -5.99 8.38
C ASP A 178 9.82 -5.03 7.22
N PHE A 179 8.63 -4.45 7.21
CA PHE A 179 8.20 -3.52 6.16
C PHE A 179 8.83 -2.13 6.26
N HIS A 180 9.43 -1.79 7.41
CA HIS A 180 10.15 -0.52 7.58
C HIS A 180 11.59 -0.57 7.04
N ASN A 181 12.12 -1.75 6.73
CA ASN A 181 13.45 -1.87 6.16
C ASN A 181 13.45 -1.36 4.72
N ARG A 182 14.11 -0.23 4.50
CA ARG A 182 14.16 0.45 3.19
C ARG A 182 14.89 -0.33 2.10
N ALA A 183 15.65 -1.37 2.45
CA ALA A 183 16.20 -2.30 1.46
C ALA A 183 15.10 -3.07 0.69
N GLY A 184 13.89 -3.13 1.24
CA GLY A 184 12.70 -3.67 0.57
C GLY A 184 11.97 -2.68 -0.34
N PHE A 185 12.39 -1.41 -0.41
CA PHE A 185 11.77 -0.39 -1.24
C PHE A 185 12.28 -0.44 -2.68
N THR A 186 11.50 0.09 -3.61
CA THR A 186 11.85 0.19 -5.01
C THR A 186 11.67 1.62 -5.52
N PRO A 187 12.52 2.10 -6.46
CA PRO A 187 12.34 3.41 -7.07
C PRO A 187 11.01 3.53 -7.81
N LEU A 188 10.34 4.68 -7.68
CA LEU A 188 9.26 5.10 -8.57
C LEU A 188 9.88 5.77 -9.80
N ILE A 189 9.58 5.24 -10.98
CA ILE A 189 10.07 5.79 -12.24
C ILE A 189 9.06 6.84 -12.71
N HIS A 190 9.39 8.14 -12.56
CA HIS A 190 8.66 9.17 -13.27
C HIS A 190 9.00 9.05 -14.76
N GLN A 191 8.02 8.69 -15.59
CA GLN A 191 8.15 8.90 -17.02
C GLN A 191 7.95 10.40 -17.28
N ASN A 192 9.01 11.07 -17.73
CA ASN A 192 9.00 12.47 -18.19
C ASN A 192 8.08 12.63 -19.42
#